data_2ab9dc3bf57b4727c9d59dc2a854e72d
#
_entry.id   2ab9dc3bf57b4727c9d59dc2a854e72d
#
_cell.length_a   1.000
_cell.length_b   1.000
_cell.length_c   1.000
_cell.angle_alpha   90.00
_cell.angle_beta   90.00
_cell.angle_gamma   90.00
#
_symmetry.space_group_name_H-M   'P 1'
#
loop_
_entity.id
_entity.type
_entity.pdbx_description
1 polymer ?
#
loop_
_entity_poly.entity_id
_entity_poly.type
_entity_poly.pdbx_seq_one_letter_code
_entity_poly.pdbx_strand_id
1 'polypeptide(L)'
;VIMDGAVKEAKRLNVEIVGGHTEFSDCVVRPIVSGTAIGKVKRVLKKTDLQPGDRLFVTKSLALEGTCILADIVKPALTEEEKRTLERFNSSLSVSRESVALSKLDSVSAMHDVTEGGVLGAAAEICFSVGLGANLYESKMPVAELTARLCESNGVDPLRLISSGSMLAAVRGDDTEAKAAMKALGVEFTEIGEVTDDTVVTLIKTNGTTENVDVLPDELYKFSGESK
;
A
#
# COMPACT_ATOMS: atom_id res chain seq x y z
N VAL A 1 17.40 -18.50 -5.36
CA VAL A 1 16.85 -17.62 -4.31
C VAL A 1 15.64 -16.84 -4.84
N ILE A 2 15.78 -15.94 -5.87
CA ILE A 2 14.63 -15.14 -6.38
C ILE A 2 13.51 -16.05 -6.90
N MET A 3 13.82 -16.99 -7.81
CA MET A 3 12.84 -17.92 -8.37
C MET A 3 12.21 -18.83 -7.32
N ASP A 4 12.97 -19.25 -6.31
CA ASP A 4 12.42 -20.07 -5.21
C ASP A 4 11.37 -19.29 -4.43
N GLY A 5 11.62 -18.00 -4.17
CA GLY A 5 10.67 -17.09 -3.55
C GLY A 5 9.39 -16.94 -4.39
N ALA A 6 9.54 -16.67 -5.69
CA ALA A 6 8.42 -16.54 -6.63
C ALA A 6 7.56 -17.83 -6.69
N VAL A 7 8.20 -19.01 -6.79
CA VAL A 7 7.51 -20.30 -6.80
C VAL A 7 6.78 -20.57 -5.48
N LYS A 8 7.41 -20.26 -4.34
CA LYS A 8 6.79 -20.42 -3.02
C LYS A 8 5.53 -19.56 -2.88
N GLU A 9 5.63 -18.30 -3.29
CA GLU A 9 4.51 -17.36 -3.20
C GLU A 9 3.39 -17.72 -4.19
N ALA A 10 3.73 -18.08 -5.43
CA ALA A 10 2.75 -18.55 -6.42
C ALA A 10 1.94 -19.76 -5.89
N LYS A 11 2.62 -20.75 -5.27
CA LYS A 11 1.95 -21.87 -4.64
C LYS A 11 1.03 -21.45 -3.50
N ARG A 12 1.47 -20.50 -2.65
CA ARG A 12 0.67 -19.97 -1.54
C ARG A 12 -0.61 -19.28 -2.04
N LEU A 13 -0.53 -18.58 -3.17
CA LEU A 13 -1.64 -17.85 -3.78
C LEU A 13 -2.48 -18.71 -4.75
N ASN A 14 -2.12 -20.00 -4.95
CA ASN A 14 -2.73 -20.87 -5.93
C ASN A 14 -2.68 -20.30 -7.37
N VAL A 15 -1.51 -19.77 -7.72
CA VAL A 15 -1.19 -19.21 -9.04
C VAL A 15 -0.15 -20.09 -9.70
N GLU A 16 -0.30 -20.39 -10.98
CA GLU A 16 0.66 -21.15 -11.77
C GLU A 16 1.66 -20.24 -12.47
N ILE A 17 2.94 -20.57 -12.40
CA ILE A 17 3.98 -19.94 -13.24
C ILE A 17 4.03 -20.77 -14.53
N VAL A 18 3.46 -20.22 -15.60
CA VAL A 18 3.30 -20.93 -16.87
C VAL A 18 4.47 -20.75 -17.84
N GLY A 19 5.39 -19.83 -17.54
CA GLY A 19 6.57 -19.59 -18.37
C GLY A 19 7.45 -18.47 -17.78
N GLY A 20 8.58 -18.27 -18.39
CA GLY A 20 9.54 -17.23 -18.04
C GLY A 20 10.84 -17.40 -18.79
N HIS A 21 11.66 -16.37 -18.72
CA HIS A 21 13.01 -16.35 -19.28
C HIS A 21 13.95 -15.69 -18.28
N THR A 22 15.19 -16.18 -18.22
CA THR A 22 16.24 -15.56 -17.41
C THR A 22 17.44 -15.34 -18.31
N GLU A 23 17.92 -14.11 -18.32
CA GLU A 23 19.10 -13.71 -19.10
C GLU A 23 20.13 -13.03 -18.21
N PHE A 24 21.39 -13.25 -18.50
CA PHE A 24 22.53 -12.56 -17.88
C PHE A 24 23.11 -11.58 -18.89
N SER A 25 23.31 -10.33 -18.46
CA SER A 25 23.85 -9.28 -19.32
C SER A 25 24.79 -8.38 -18.53
N ASP A 26 25.90 -7.99 -19.14
CA ASP A 26 26.85 -7.03 -18.57
C ASP A 26 26.26 -5.62 -18.41
N CYS A 27 25.12 -5.35 -19.07
CA CYS A 27 24.40 -4.08 -18.96
C CYS A 27 23.56 -3.97 -17.69
N VAL A 28 23.37 -5.06 -16.95
CA VAL A 28 22.52 -5.10 -15.75
C VAL A 28 23.35 -5.38 -14.52
N VAL A 29 23.49 -4.40 -13.66
CA VAL A 29 24.28 -4.48 -12.41
C VAL A 29 23.49 -5.00 -11.21
N ARG A 30 22.17 -5.08 -11.33
CA ARG A 30 21.26 -5.60 -10.27
C ARG A 30 20.19 -6.47 -10.93
N PRO A 31 19.69 -7.52 -10.24
CA PRO A 31 18.58 -8.31 -10.76
C PRO A 31 17.35 -7.44 -11.01
N ILE A 32 16.75 -7.57 -12.19
CA ILE A 32 15.47 -6.97 -12.55
C ILE A 32 14.49 -8.11 -12.78
N VAL A 33 13.33 -8.04 -12.15
CA VAL A 33 12.26 -9.03 -12.31
C VAL A 33 11.02 -8.34 -12.87
N SER A 34 10.52 -8.85 -13.99
CA SER A 34 9.25 -8.44 -14.56
C SER A 34 8.26 -9.59 -14.52
N GLY A 35 7.06 -9.34 -14.04
CA GLY A 35 5.99 -10.33 -13.95
C GLY A 35 4.76 -9.88 -14.72
N THR A 36 4.12 -10.83 -15.44
CA THR A 36 2.82 -10.63 -16.08
C THR A 36 1.84 -11.62 -15.52
N ALA A 37 0.71 -11.13 -14.97
CA ALA A 37 -0.36 -11.97 -14.48
C ALA A 37 -1.53 -11.99 -15.48
N ILE A 38 -2.08 -13.19 -15.73
CA ILE A 38 -3.24 -13.39 -16.59
C ILE A 38 -4.30 -14.14 -15.78
N GLY A 39 -5.55 -13.67 -15.83
CA GLY A 39 -6.64 -14.29 -15.09
C GLY A 39 -8.02 -14.00 -15.69
N LYS A 40 -9.04 -14.70 -15.20
CA LYS A 40 -10.43 -14.44 -15.57
C LYS A 40 -11.00 -13.33 -14.69
N VAL A 41 -11.47 -12.29 -15.34
CA VAL A 41 -12.13 -11.15 -14.66
C VAL A 41 -13.61 -11.49 -14.47
N LYS A 42 -14.12 -11.31 -13.25
CA LYS A 42 -15.56 -11.37 -12.93
C LYS A 42 -16.19 -9.98 -12.89
N ARG A 43 -15.47 -9.01 -12.34
CA ARG A 43 -15.86 -7.59 -12.28
C ARG A 43 -14.60 -6.75 -12.47
N VAL A 44 -14.70 -5.71 -13.30
CA VAL A 44 -13.64 -4.71 -13.46
C VAL A 44 -13.99 -3.53 -12.56
N LEU A 45 -13.13 -3.22 -11.60
CA LEU A 45 -13.18 -1.97 -10.86
C LEU A 45 -12.39 -0.92 -11.64
N LYS A 46 -13.05 0.16 -12.01
CA LYS A 46 -12.43 1.25 -12.78
C LYS A 46 -12.22 2.45 -11.87
N LYS A 47 -11.08 3.11 -11.96
CA LYS A 47 -10.84 4.38 -11.23
C LYS A 47 -11.92 5.44 -11.60
N THR A 48 -12.45 5.39 -12.82
CA THR A 48 -13.54 6.26 -13.29
C THR A 48 -14.88 6.07 -12.56
N ASP A 49 -15.02 5.01 -11.76
CA ASP A 49 -16.23 4.79 -10.96
C ASP A 49 -16.15 5.51 -9.59
N LEU A 50 -14.98 6.09 -9.26
CA LEU A 50 -14.78 6.91 -8.06
C LEU A 50 -15.66 8.16 -8.11
N GLN A 51 -16.29 8.52 -6.99
CA GLN A 51 -17.18 9.68 -6.90
C GLN A 51 -16.96 10.44 -5.59
N PRO A 52 -17.23 11.75 -5.57
CA PRO A 52 -17.28 12.52 -4.32
C PRO A 52 -18.21 11.87 -3.30
N GLY A 53 -17.78 11.83 -2.04
CA GLY A 53 -18.46 11.15 -0.94
C GLY A 53 -18.14 9.65 -0.80
N ASP A 54 -17.36 9.05 -1.71
CA ASP A 54 -16.79 7.72 -1.49
C ASP A 54 -15.79 7.80 -0.34
N ARG A 55 -15.92 6.94 0.67
CA ARG A 55 -15.00 6.90 1.81
C ARG A 55 -13.77 6.07 1.48
N LEU A 56 -12.61 6.54 1.89
CA LEU A 56 -11.32 5.89 1.66
C LEU A 56 -10.92 5.05 2.87
N PHE A 57 -10.63 3.79 2.62
CA PHE A 57 -10.21 2.83 3.62
C PHE A 57 -8.87 2.21 3.24
N VAL A 58 -8.07 1.87 4.22
CA VAL A 58 -6.86 1.06 4.02
C VAL A 58 -6.94 -0.26 4.77
N THR A 59 -6.35 -1.31 4.20
CA THR A 59 -6.21 -2.61 4.87
C THR A 59 -4.89 -2.67 5.63
N LYS A 60 -4.89 -3.34 6.78
CA LYS A 60 -3.70 -3.57 7.63
C LYS A 60 -3.05 -2.26 8.11
N SER A 61 -1.76 -2.31 8.48
CA SER A 61 -0.97 -1.13 8.80
C SER A 61 -0.24 -0.60 7.57
N LEU A 62 0.06 0.69 7.58
CA LEU A 62 0.82 1.36 6.53
C LEU A 62 2.33 1.06 6.64
N ALA A 63 3.03 1.21 5.52
CA ALA A 63 4.49 1.09 5.39
C ALA A 63 5.08 -0.25 5.87
N LEU A 64 4.36 -1.37 5.70
CA LEU A 64 4.85 -2.70 6.12
C LEU A 64 6.16 -3.05 5.44
N GLU A 65 6.21 -3.00 4.10
CA GLU A 65 7.42 -3.27 3.32
C GLU A 65 8.50 -2.23 3.60
N GLY A 66 8.13 -0.95 3.58
CA GLY A 66 9.06 0.15 3.81
C GLY A 66 9.75 0.08 5.17
N THR A 67 9.02 -0.34 6.21
CA THR A 67 9.60 -0.56 7.54
C THR A 67 10.66 -1.67 7.52
N CYS A 68 10.39 -2.77 6.81
CA CYS A 68 11.35 -3.87 6.67
C CYS A 68 12.60 -3.44 5.90
N ILE A 69 12.42 -2.71 4.80
CA ILE A 69 13.53 -2.19 3.98
C ILE A 69 14.34 -1.16 4.78
N LEU A 70 13.67 -0.21 5.46
CA LEU A 70 14.34 0.78 6.29
C LEU A 70 15.15 0.13 7.40
N ALA A 71 14.59 -0.86 8.10
CA ALA A 71 15.30 -1.61 9.13
C ALA A 71 16.54 -2.34 8.57
N ASP A 72 16.48 -2.88 7.36
CA ASP A 72 17.63 -3.53 6.71
C ASP A 72 18.72 -2.52 6.31
N ILE A 73 18.34 -1.32 5.90
CA ILE A 73 19.26 -0.24 5.54
C ILE A 73 19.96 0.32 6.77
N VAL A 74 19.20 0.74 7.80
CA VAL A 74 19.73 1.48 8.95
C VAL A 74 20.25 0.55 10.07
N LYS A 75 19.90 -0.73 10.02
CA LYS A 75 20.33 -1.77 10.98
C LYS A 75 20.20 -1.35 12.44
N PRO A 76 18.99 -0.95 12.88
CA PRO A 76 18.77 -0.49 14.23
C PRO A 76 18.94 -1.62 15.24
N ALA A 77 19.23 -1.28 16.50
CA ALA A 77 19.09 -2.23 17.60
C ALA A 77 17.60 -2.58 17.76
N LEU A 78 17.26 -3.85 17.60
CA LEU A 78 15.91 -4.38 17.69
C LEU A 78 15.78 -5.37 18.85
N THR A 79 14.68 -5.27 19.57
CA THR A 79 14.25 -6.31 20.52
C THR A 79 13.79 -7.56 19.77
N GLU A 80 13.68 -8.69 20.47
CA GLU A 80 13.16 -9.93 19.87
C GLU A 80 11.69 -9.79 19.42
N GLU A 81 10.90 -8.97 20.09
CA GLU A 81 9.53 -8.67 19.68
C GLU A 81 9.46 -7.85 18.39
N GLU A 82 10.33 -6.85 18.25
CA GLU A 82 10.41 -6.04 17.01
C GLU A 82 10.90 -6.88 15.82
N LYS A 83 11.85 -7.79 16.01
CA LYS A 83 12.26 -8.75 14.97
C LYS A 83 11.08 -9.62 14.50
N ARG A 84 10.30 -10.16 15.45
CA ARG A 84 9.08 -10.92 15.11
C ARG A 84 8.03 -10.05 14.41
N THR A 85 7.97 -8.76 14.74
CA THR A 85 7.08 -7.81 14.06
C THR A 85 7.50 -7.62 12.61
N LEU A 86 8.79 -7.44 12.31
CA LEU A 86 9.29 -7.38 10.94
C LEU A 86 9.03 -8.69 10.16
N GLU A 87 9.19 -9.86 10.79
CA GLU A 87 8.85 -11.13 10.16
C GLU A 87 7.36 -11.22 9.80
N ARG A 88 6.47 -10.73 10.69
CA ARG A 88 5.03 -10.62 10.41
C ARG A 88 4.74 -9.67 9.26
N PHE A 89 5.40 -8.51 9.21
CA PHE A 89 5.25 -7.55 8.11
C PHE A 89 5.63 -8.19 6.78
N ASN A 90 6.83 -8.80 6.68
CA ASN A 90 7.29 -9.51 5.49
C ASN A 90 6.33 -10.62 5.04
N SER A 91 5.69 -11.33 5.97
CA SER A 91 4.74 -12.39 5.63
C SER A 91 3.35 -11.86 5.22
N SER A 92 3.09 -10.57 5.42
CA SER A 92 1.78 -9.93 5.22
C SER A 92 1.70 -9.02 3.99
N LEU A 93 2.71 -9.05 3.10
CA LEU A 93 2.79 -8.13 1.96
C LEU A 93 1.75 -8.42 0.86
N SER A 94 1.22 -9.62 0.78
CA SER A 94 0.17 -9.92 -0.20
C SER A 94 -1.16 -9.28 0.18
N VAL A 95 -1.80 -8.62 -0.78
CA VAL A 95 -3.15 -8.04 -0.68
C VAL A 95 -4.20 -8.83 -1.49
N SER A 96 -3.84 -10.00 -2.01
CA SER A 96 -4.68 -10.78 -2.93
C SER A 96 -6.00 -11.24 -2.29
N ARG A 97 -5.98 -11.62 -1.01
CA ARG A 97 -7.19 -12.11 -0.32
C ARG A 97 -8.20 -10.99 -0.09
N GLU A 98 -7.72 -9.85 0.39
CA GLU A 98 -8.54 -8.67 0.66
C GLU A 98 -9.09 -8.07 -0.64
N SER A 99 -8.25 -7.91 -1.68
CA SER A 99 -8.69 -7.37 -2.96
C SER A 99 -9.74 -8.23 -3.65
N VAL A 100 -9.57 -9.56 -3.62
CA VAL A 100 -10.57 -10.51 -4.16
C VAL A 100 -11.87 -10.45 -3.35
N ALA A 101 -11.82 -10.28 -2.03
CA ALA A 101 -13.02 -10.17 -1.21
C ALA A 101 -13.75 -8.83 -1.49
N LEU A 102 -13.03 -7.71 -1.47
CA LEU A 102 -13.58 -6.38 -1.71
C LEU A 102 -14.13 -6.24 -3.15
N SER A 103 -13.47 -6.81 -4.16
CA SER A 103 -13.92 -6.72 -5.56
C SER A 103 -15.29 -7.35 -5.84
N LYS A 104 -15.82 -8.14 -4.92
CA LYS A 104 -17.13 -8.77 -5.05
C LYS A 104 -18.28 -7.88 -4.56
N LEU A 105 -17.97 -6.81 -3.85
CA LEU A 105 -18.95 -5.96 -3.17
C LEU A 105 -19.31 -4.78 -4.04
N ASP A 106 -20.59 -4.57 -4.27
CA ASP A 106 -21.08 -3.46 -5.11
C ASP A 106 -20.80 -2.09 -4.50
N SER A 107 -20.69 -2.02 -3.16
CA SER A 107 -20.29 -0.80 -2.44
C SER A 107 -18.84 -0.38 -2.66
N VAL A 108 -17.96 -1.28 -3.13
CA VAL A 108 -16.57 -0.92 -3.46
C VAL A 108 -16.51 -0.36 -4.86
N SER A 109 -16.21 0.94 -4.99
CA SER A 109 -16.17 1.65 -6.26
C SER A 109 -14.82 1.58 -6.95
N ALA A 110 -13.72 1.65 -6.18
CA ALA A 110 -12.36 1.60 -6.71
C ALA A 110 -11.39 1.00 -5.67
N MET A 111 -10.26 0.48 -6.16
CA MET A 111 -9.15 0.01 -5.33
C MET A 111 -7.82 0.40 -5.96
N HIS A 112 -6.81 0.60 -5.11
CA HIS A 112 -5.44 0.87 -5.49
C HIS A 112 -4.49 0.19 -4.49
N ASP A 113 -3.46 -0.50 -4.96
CA ASP A 113 -2.40 -0.97 -4.08
C ASP A 113 -1.57 0.22 -3.58
N VAL A 114 -1.19 0.15 -2.31
CA VAL A 114 -0.37 1.20 -1.71
C VAL A 114 1.09 0.78 -1.85
N THR A 115 1.81 1.41 -2.78
CA THR A 115 3.20 1.10 -3.09
C THR A 115 4.11 2.31 -2.88
N GLU A 116 4.94 2.67 -3.85
CA GLU A 116 5.86 3.82 -3.79
C GLU A 116 5.11 5.13 -3.50
N GLY A 117 5.72 5.99 -2.69
CA GLY A 117 5.10 7.22 -2.22
C GLY A 117 4.06 7.04 -1.12
N GLY A 118 3.88 5.80 -0.64
CA GLY A 118 3.01 5.46 0.49
C GLY A 118 1.54 5.73 0.25
N VAL A 119 0.79 5.83 1.35
CA VAL A 119 -0.67 6.04 1.28
C VAL A 119 -1.03 7.41 0.70
N LEU A 120 -0.20 8.43 0.90
CA LEU A 120 -0.44 9.75 0.33
C LEU A 120 -0.27 9.72 -1.19
N GLY A 121 0.75 9.05 -1.71
CA GLY A 121 0.94 8.82 -3.14
C GLY A 121 -0.24 8.07 -3.75
N ALA A 122 -0.63 6.93 -3.16
CA ALA A 122 -1.74 6.12 -3.65
C ALA A 122 -3.08 6.89 -3.69
N ALA A 123 -3.37 7.70 -2.66
CA ALA A 123 -4.57 8.54 -2.62
C ALA A 123 -4.54 9.64 -3.68
N ALA A 124 -3.38 10.27 -3.89
CA ALA A 124 -3.20 11.26 -4.96
C ALA A 124 -3.38 10.61 -6.34
N GLU A 125 -2.77 9.46 -6.60
CA GLU A 125 -2.85 8.76 -7.88
C GLU A 125 -4.25 8.31 -8.25
N ILE A 126 -5.01 7.78 -7.29
CA ILE A 126 -6.38 7.32 -7.57
C ILE A 126 -7.31 8.51 -7.84
N CYS A 127 -7.19 9.62 -7.09
CA CYS A 127 -8.02 10.80 -7.24
C CYS A 127 -7.65 11.62 -8.49
N PHE A 128 -6.38 11.96 -8.68
CA PHE A 128 -5.93 12.78 -9.81
C PHE A 128 -6.16 12.12 -11.15
N SER A 129 -6.12 10.77 -11.22
CA SER A 129 -6.39 10.05 -12.47
C SER A 129 -7.79 10.28 -13.02
N VAL A 130 -8.72 10.79 -12.21
CA VAL A 130 -10.12 11.04 -12.58
C VAL A 130 -10.56 12.49 -12.30
N GLY A 131 -9.62 13.37 -11.96
CA GLY A 131 -9.87 14.80 -11.74
C GLY A 131 -10.62 15.09 -10.43
N LEU A 132 -10.46 14.25 -9.42
CA LEU A 132 -11.05 14.42 -8.09
C LEU A 132 -9.97 14.70 -7.03
N GLY A 133 -10.39 15.13 -5.85
CA GLY A 133 -9.57 15.29 -4.67
C GLY A 133 -9.99 14.36 -3.53
N ALA A 134 -9.38 14.54 -2.38
CA ALA A 134 -9.75 13.82 -1.16
C ALA A 134 -9.34 14.60 0.10
N ASN A 135 -10.08 14.40 1.18
CA ASN A 135 -9.67 14.75 2.53
C ASN A 135 -9.16 13.51 3.24
N LEU A 136 -7.91 13.53 3.67
CA LEU A 136 -7.26 12.47 4.43
C LEU A 136 -7.02 12.93 5.87
N TYR A 137 -7.22 12.05 6.84
CA TYR A 137 -7.10 12.36 8.26
C TYR A 137 -5.88 11.67 8.86
N GLU A 138 -4.81 12.41 9.17
CA GLU A 138 -3.58 11.86 9.77
C GLU A 138 -3.86 11.07 11.05
N SER A 139 -4.79 11.55 11.89
CA SER A 139 -5.17 10.88 13.15
C SER A 139 -5.82 9.51 12.97
N LYS A 140 -6.26 9.18 11.74
CA LYS A 140 -6.87 7.88 11.41
C LYS A 140 -5.89 6.93 10.70
N MET A 141 -4.66 7.37 10.41
CA MET A 141 -3.69 6.55 9.67
C MET A 141 -3.15 5.41 10.54
N PRO A 142 -3.34 4.13 10.13
CA PRO A 142 -2.91 2.99 10.92
C PRO A 142 -1.40 2.73 10.75
N VAL A 143 -0.57 3.47 11.46
CA VAL A 143 0.89 3.30 11.49
C VAL A 143 1.28 2.49 12.73
N ALA A 144 2.00 1.38 12.52
CA ALA A 144 2.46 0.54 13.63
C ALA A 144 3.55 1.25 14.46
N GLU A 145 3.64 0.95 15.76
CA GLU A 145 4.59 1.59 16.68
C GLU A 145 6.05 1.44 16.21
N LEU A 146 6.44 0.25 15.75
CA LEU A 146 7.79 0.02 15.22
C LEU A 146 8.06 0.89 13.99
N THR A 147 7.09 1.00 13.08
CA THR A 147 7.17 1.87 11.90
C THR A 147 7.37 3.32 12.31
N ALA A 148 6.51 3.82 13.21
CA ALA A 148 6.60 5.21 13.70
C ALA A 148 7.96 5.51 14.32
N ARG A 149 8.45 4.63 15.20
CA ARG A 149 9.75 4.76 15.86
C ARG A 149 10.92 4.79 14.87
N LEU A 150 10.94 3.86 13.90
CA LEU A 150 12.03 3.81 12.92
C LEU A 150 11.99 5.02 11.98
N CYS A 151 10.81 5.43 11.55
CA CYS A 151 10.64 6.59 10.69
C CYS A 151 11.06 7.88 11.41
N GLU A 152 10.60 8.12 12.63
CA GLU A 152 10.97 9.28 13.44
C GLU A 152 12.49 9.36 13.66
N SER A 153 13.12 8.24 14.02
CA SER A 153 14.57 8.18 14.27
C SER A 153 15.42 8.48 13.03
N ASN A 154 14.85 8.38 11.83
CA ASN A 154 15.57 8.53 10.55
C ASN A 154 15.05 9.68 9.69
N GLY A 155 14.13 10.51 10.20
CA GLY A 155 13.57 11.64 9.45
C GLY A 155 12.76 11.22 8.21
N VAL A 156 12.05 10.09 8.31
CA VAL A 156 11.21 9.50 7.27
C VAL A 156 9.73 9.74 7.60
N ASP A 157 8.95 10.15 6.61
CA ASP A 157 7.49 10.21 6.76
C ASP A 157 6.87 8.82 6.49
N PRO A 158 6.25 8.17 7.49
CA PRO A 158 5.65 6.85 7.31
C PRO A 158 4.47 6.84 6.33
N LEU A 159 3.84 8.00 6.08
CA LEU A 159 2.73 8.12 5.15
C LEU A 159 3.17 8.21 3.68
N ARG A 160 4.46 8.51 3.44
CA ARG A 160 5.10 8.59 2.13
C ARG A 160 6.11 7.46 1.88
N LEU A 161 6.25 6.55 2.83
CA LEU A 161 7.13 5.39 2.75
C LEU A 161 6.40 4.25 2.05
N ILE A 162 7.07 3.56 1.12
CA ILE A 162 6.51 2.41 0.38
C ILE A 162 5.73 1.47 1.29
N SER A 163 4.52 1.13 0.89
CA SER A 163 3.54 0.48 1.75
C SER A 163 2.93 -0.79 1.13
N SER A 164 3.72 -1.51 0.31
CA SER A 164 3.27 -2.83 -0.16
C SER A 164 2.84 -3.69 1.01
N GLY A 165 1.71 -4.33 0.84
CA GLY A 165 0.99 -5.03 1.91
C GLY A 165 -0.30 -4.35 2.33
N SER A 166 -0.52 -3.08 1.97
CA SER A 166 -1.77 -2.36 2.20
C SER A 166 -2.53 -2.15 0.90
N MET A 167 -3.86 -2.13 0.97
CA MET A 167 -4.75 -1.83 -0.15
C MET A 167 -5.60 -0.63 0.22
N LEU A 168 -5.62 0.38 -0.64
CA LEU A 168 -6.56 1.50 -0.58
C LEU A 168 -7.85 1.09 -1.30
N ALA A 169 -8.99 1.24 -0.66
CA ALA A 169 -10.30 0.96 -1.22
C ALA A 169 -11.24 2.15 -1.01
N ALA A 170 -11.98 2.50 -2.06
CA ALA A 170 -13.06 3.48 -1.99
C ALA A 170 -14.40 2.75 -1.81
N VAL A 171 -15.17 3.13 -0.79
CA VAL A 171 -16.43 2.51 -0.43
C VAL A 171 -17.55 3.54 -0.47
N ARG A 172 -18.58 3.26 -1.27
CA ARG A 172 -19.75 4.11 -1.46
C ARG A 172 -20.87 3.70 -0.51
N GLY A 173 -21.47 4.68 0.16
CA GLY A 173 -22.65 4.45 1.00
C GLY A 173 -22.35 3.59 2.23
N ASP A 174 -23.05 2.45 2.36
CA ASP A 174 -22.90 1.56 3.51
C ASP A 174 -21.63 0.70 3.42
N ASP A 175 -20.80 0.74 4.46
CA ASP A 175 -19.54 0.01 4.55
C ASP A 175 -19.65 -1.31 5.34
N THR A 176 -20.85 -1.67 5.79
CA THR A 176 -21.06 -2.82 6.69
C THR A 176 -20.55 -4.13 6.06
N GLU A 177 -20.86 -4.37 4.79
CA GLU A 177 -20.40 -5.58 4.10
C GLU A 177 -18.89 -5.59 3.90
N ALA A 178 -18.28 -4.45 3.56
CA ALA A 178 -16.83 -4.35 3.39
C ALA A 178 -16.10 -4.60 4.71
N LYS A 179 -16.54 -3.98 5.80
CA LYS A 179 -16.01 -4.23 7.15
C LYS A 179 -16.20 -5.69 7.59
N ALA A 180 -17.37 -6.27 7.33
CA ALA A 180 -17.63 -7.68 7.64
C ALA A 180 -16.72 -8.62 6.84
N ALA A 181 -16.50 -8.37 5.55
CA ALA A 181 -15.61 -9.17 4.71
C ALA A 181 -14.15 -9.10 5.20
N MET A 182 -13.66 -7.93 5.57
CA MET A 182 -12.31 -7.78 6.10
C MET A 182 -12.15 -8.43 7.47
N LYS A 183 -13.14 -8.26 8.35
CA LYS A 183 -13.18 -8.95 9.66
C LYS A 183 -13.16 -10.47 9.52
N ALA A 184 -13.89 -11.03 8.56
CA ALA A 184 -13.91 -12.47 8.31
C ALA A 184 -12.54 -13.00 7.82
N LEU A 185 -11.72 -12.16 7.21
CA LEU A 185 -10.34 -12.46 6.80
C LEU A 185 -9.32 -12.23 7.93
N GLY A 186 -9.73 -11.64 9.05
CA GLY A 186 -8.82 -11.19 10.11
C GLY A 186 -7.94 -10.01 9.68
N VAL A 187 -8.43 -9.18 8.75
CA VAL A 187 -7.73 -8.02 8.22
C VAL A 187 -8.34 -6.75 8.79
N GLU A 188 -7.51 -5.89 9.36
CA GLU A 188 -7.92 -4.54 9.79
C GLU A 188 -8.31 -3.71 8.58
N PHE A 189 -9.37 -2.91 8.71
CA PHE A 189 -9.91 -2.08 7.65
C PHE A 189 -10.29 -0.71 8.22
N THR A 190 -9.44 0.27 8.00
CA THR A 190 -9.48 1.57 8.66
C THR A 190 -9.89 2.65 7.67
N GLU A 191 -10.95 3.40 8.00
CA GLU A 191 -11.32 4.61 7.27
C GLU A 191 -10.28 5.70 7.52
N ILE A 192 -9.72 6.24 6.42
CA ILE A 192 -8.67 7.26 6.49
C ILE A 192 -9.07 8.60 5.88
N GLY A 193 -10.19 8.67 5.17
CA GLY A 193 -10.62 9.89 4.49
C GLY A 193 -11.84 9.70 3.61
N GLU A 194 -12.09 10.69 2.77
CA GLU A 194 -13.20 10.72 1.81
C GLU A 194 -12.79 11.45 0.52
N VAL A 195 -13.39 11.05 -0.59
CA VAL A 195 -13.21 11.67 -1.90
C VAL A 195 -14.04 12.95 -1.98
N THR A 196 -13.46 14.01 -2.55
CA THR A 196 -14.11 15.32 -2.75
C THR A 196 -14.28 15.65 -4.23
N ASP A 197 -15.10 16.63 -4.54
CA ASP A 197 -15.37 17.14 -5.90
C ASP A 197 -14.37 18.19 -6.35
N ASP A 198 -13.43 18.60 -5.50
CA ASP A 198 -12.30 19.42 -5.89
C ASP A 198 -11.19 18.58 -6.55
N THR A 199 -10.08 19.22 -6.94
CA THR A 199 -8.94 18.54 -7.60
C THR A 199 -7.71 18.42 -6.71
N VAL A 200 -7.87 18.63 -5.39
CA VAL A 200 -6.78 18.65 -4.42
C VAL A 200 -6.95 17.53 -3.42
N VAL A 201 -5.90 16.76 -3.20
CA VAL A 201 -5.83 15.85 -2.06
C VAL A 201 -5.23 16.60 -0.90
N THR A 202 -5.95 16.65 0.22
CA THR A 202 -5.57 17.40 1.42
C THR A 202 -5.36 16.44 2.60
N LEU A 203 -4.20 16.51 3.22
CA LEU A 203 -3.95 15.85 4.52
C LEU A 203 -4.31 16.82 5.65
N ILE A 204 -5.28 16.43 6.45
CA ILE A 204 -5.68 17.14 7.69
C ILE A 204 -4.85 16.52 8.81
N LYS A 205 -3.91 17.31 9.33
CA LYS A 205 -2.96 16.88 10.36
C LYS A 205 -3.62 16.83 11.74
N THR A 206 -3.03 16.06 12.63
CA THR A 206 -3.51 15.88 14.02
C THR A 206 -3.57 17.21 14.79
N ASN A 207 -2.71 18.18 14.45
CA ASN A 207 -2.74 19.53 15.03
C ASN A 207 -3.76 20.48 14.40
N GLY A 208 -4.57 20.02 13.45
CA GLY A 208 -5.60 20.78 12.75
C GLY A 208 -5.09 21.61 11.56
N THR A 209 -3.80 21.58 11.24
CA THR A 209 -3.27 22.20 10.02
C THR A 209 -3.54 21.30 8.81
N THR A 210 -3.51 21.87 7.60
CA THR A 210 -3.69 21.15 6.35
C THR A 210 -2.46 21.22 5.49
N GLU A 211 -2.23 20.16 4.70
CA GLU A 211 -1.16 20.06 3.72
C GLU A 211 -1.72 19.51 2.42
N ASN A 212 -1.40 20.16 1.29
CA ASN A 212 -1.73 19.60 -0.02
C ASN A 212 -0.80 18.43 -0.33
N VAL A 213 -1.38 17.33 -0.78
CA VAL A 213 -0.65 16.11 -1.11
C VAL A 213 -0.36 16.09 -2.60
N ASP A 214 0.92 16.05 -2.93
CA ASP A 214 1.42 15.83 -4.29
C ASP A 214 2.01 14.42 -4.42
N VAL A 215 2.10 13.92 -5.66
CA VAL A 215 2.85 12.71 -5.97
C VAL A 215 4.34 13.03 -5.86
N LEU A 216 4.97 12.55 -4.82
CA LEU A 216 6.39 12.76 -4.53
C LEU A 216 7.14 11.43 -4.61
N PRO A 217 8.47 11.47 -4.85
CA PRO A 217 9.31 10.28 -4.73
C PRO A 217 9.20 9.64 -3.36
N ASP A 218 9.38 8.31 -3.31
CA ASP A 218 9.34 7.57 -2.06
C ASP A 218 10.44 8.00 -1.07
N GLU A 219 10.13 7.92 0.20
CA GLU A 219 11.05 8.29 1.29
C GLU A 219 12.34 7.44 1.31
N LEU A 220 12.31 6.21 0.77
CA LEU A 220 13.52 5.36 0.66
C LEU A 220 14.59 5.95 -0.26
N TYR A 221 14.23 6.81 -1.21
CA TYR A 221 15.22 7.45 -2.07
C TYR A 221 16.22 8.33 -1.30
N LYS A 222 15.89 8.77 -0.09
CA LYS A 222 16.82 9.47 0.80
C LYS A 222 18.07 8.62 1.13
N PHE A 223 17.95 7.29 1.03
CA PHE A 223 19.00 6.31 1.37
C PHE A 223 19.68 5.70 0.13
N SER A 224 19.24 6.04 -1.08
CA SER A 224 19.74 5.40 -2.31
C SER A 224 21.14 5.83 -2.76
N GLY A 225 21.80 6.74 -2.05
CA GLY A 225 23.19 7.17 -2.36
C GLY A 225 23.36 7.96 -3.67
N GLU A 226 22.30 8.15 -4.43
CA GLU A 226 22.28 9.04 -5.59
C GLU A 226 22.01 10.47 -5.09
N SER A 227 23.05 11.07 -4.51
CA SER A 227 23.10 12.54 -4.38
C SER A 227 22.99 13.13 -5.77
N LYS A 228 21.99 13.97 -5.95
CA LYS A 228 21.70 14.76 -7.14
C LYS A 228 22.93 15.46 -7.70
#